data_160ccfccb5ae05d2e222dd9bb8e2af5e
#
_entry.id   160ccfccb5ae05d2e222dd9bb8e2af5e
#
_cell.length_a   1.000
_cell.length_b   1.000
_cell.length_c   1.000
_cell.angle_alpha   90.00
_cell.angle_beta   90.00
_cell.angle_gamma   90.00
#
_symmetry.space_group_name_H-M   'P 1'
#
loop_
_entity.id
_entity.type
_entity.pdbx_description
1 polymer ?
#
loop_
_entity_poly.entity_id
_entity_poly.type
_entity_poly.pdbx_seq_one_letter_code
_entity_poly.pdbx_strand_id
1 'polypeptide(L)'
;MNIVNQRLEDLREVMRHEHLSAFIFPSTDPHQGEYIPDHWKGREFISGFNGSAGTAVVTMTSAALWTDSRYFIAAEQQLRGTEFQLMKLKMPGTPTIPQWLGSELRNVRSPEVGLDGMVNSVSEVKELIAELRKEGGITLRTNLDPLAQIWKDRPAIPSNKVEIFPLERAGETAHDKIARIRRALREQHADGMLMTALDDIAWTLNLRGTDVHCNPVFVSYLLLSSKDATLFIDPDKLTPEVSAYLKSEGIRVDSYDNVRKGLKDYFEYTILLDPNEVNYTLYETVQGSKLKAQGSLSVIEAESPVKRMKTVKNATEIKGFRQAMLRDGIAMVRFLCWLKPAVAQGGQTEITVDQKLTTLRAEQPLFRGISFDTIAGYQEHGAIVHYEATPETDIPLRPEGLLLLDSGAQYLDGTTDITRTIALGPVTDEQRKVFTLVLKGHLQLQNAIFPEGASGTQIDAIARMPLWKNGLNYLHGTGHGVGTYLNVHEGPHQIRMEWKPAPLRAGMTVTDEPGVYLANRFGVRLENTLLIVDAGETELGRFLKFDPLTLCPIDKAPIDKTLMTDEEIQWLNDYHQVVYDSLSPFLNASENDWLRDACAPL
;
A
#
# COMPACT_ATOMS: atom_id res chain seq x y z
N MET A 1 -32.98 -13.33 0.86
CA MET A 1 -31.96 -13.38 -0.20
C MET A 1 -30.77 -12.65 0.34
N ASN A 2 -29.54 -13.15 0.13
CA ASN A 2 -28.32 -12.43 0.52
C ASN A 2 -28.26 -11.11 -0.28
N ILE A 3 -27.90 -10.00 0.36
CA ILE A 3 -27.85 -8.68 -0.30
C ILE A 3 -26.93 -8.66 -1.52
N VAL A 4 -25.83 -9.40 -1.47
CA VAL A 4 -24.90 -9.56 -2.60
C VAL A 4 -25.60 -10.20 -3.78
N ASN A 5 -26.33 -11.29 -3.57
CA ASN A 5 -27.06 -11.98 -4.64
C ASN A 5 -28.17 -11.09 -5.26
N GLN A 6 -28.78 -10.20 -4.46
CA GLN A 6 -29.74 -9.22 -5.01
C GLN A 6 -29.01 -8.19 -5.91
N ARG A 7 -27.86 -7.67 -5.46
CA ARG A 7 -27.04 -6.74 -6.27
C ARG A 7 -26.56 -7.37 -7.58
N LEU A 8 -26.28 -8.69 -7.57
CA LEU A 8 -25.94 -9.43 -8.79
C LEU A 8 -27.10 -9.47 -9.80
N GLU A 9 -28.34 -9.70 -9.33
CA GLU A 9 -29.51 -9.66 -10.21
C GLU A 9 -29.76 -8.27 -10.78
N ASP A 10 -29.67 -7.22 -9.93
CA ASP A 10 -29.81 -5.82 -10.39
C ASP A 10 -28.73 -5.48 -11.45
N LEU A 11 -27.49 -5.92 -11.25
CA LEU A 11 -26.41 -5.76 -12.23
C LEU A 11 -26.71 -6.51 -13.54
N ARG A 12 -27.18 -7.74 -13.46
CA ARG A 12 -27.55 -8.55 -14.63
C ARG A 12 -28.68 -7.92 -15.45
N GLU A 13 -29.59 -7.17 -14.80
CA GLU A 13 -30.61 -6.38 -15.51
C GLU A 13 -29.98 -5.26 -16.32
N VAL A 14 -29.03 -4.50 -15.74
CA VAL A 14 -28.26 -3.49 -16.48
C VAL A 14 -27.48 -4.12 -17.63
N MET A 15 -26.80 -5.25 -17.37
CA MET A 15 -26.04 -5.97 -18.41
C MET A 15 -26.93 -6.44 -19.57
N ARG A 16 -28.15 -6.93 -19.29
CA ARG A 16 -29.12 -7.28 -20.36
C ARG A 16 -29.52 -6.08 -21.20
N HIS A 17 -29.82 -4.97 -20.57
CA HIS A 17 -30.19 -3.72 -21.26
C HIS A 17 -29.03 -3.22 -22.13
N GLU A 18 -27.82 -3.30 -21.63
CA GLU A 18 -26.59 -2.86 -22.33
C GLU A 18 -26.02 -3.92 -23.28
N HIS A 19 -26.65 -5.09 -23.42
CA HIS A 19 -26.19 -6.21 -24.24
C HIS A 19 -24.81 -6.75 -23.86
N LEU A 20 -24.42 -6.67 -22.57
CA LEU A 20 -23.17 -7.19 -22.06
C LEU A 20 -23.29 -8.65 -21.63
N SER A 21 -22.24 -9.42 -21.89
CA SER A 21 -22.13 -10.83 -21.49
C SER A 21 -21.51 -10.98 -20.10
N ALA A 22 -20.65 -10.03 -19.70
CA ALA A 22 -20.00 -9.98 -18.38
C ALA A 22 -19.61 -8.54 -18.02
N PHE A 23 -19.30 -8.31 -16.74
CA PHE A 23 -18.74 -7.06 -16.25
C PHE A 23 -17.62 -7.30 -15.24
N ILE A 24 -16.57 -6.47 -15.28
CA ILE A 24 -15.36 -6.56 -14.44
C ILE A 24 -15.30 -5.37 -13.49
N PHE A 25 -15.11 -5.62 -12.20
CA PHE A 25 -14.95 -4.62 -11.13
C PHE A 25 -13.57 -4.78 -10.48
N PRO A 26 -12.61 -3.84 -10.70
CA PRO A 26 -11.33 -3.83 -10.01
C PRO A 26 -11.45 -3.29 -8.58
N SER A 27 -10.33 -3.32 -7.84
CA SER A 27 -10.19 -2.66 -6.52
C SER A 27 -9.75 -1.21 -6.61
N THR A 28 -9.57 -0.66 -7.78
CA THR A 28 -8.94 0.64 -8.05
C THR A 28 -9.97 1.75 -8.23
N ASP A 29 -9.49 2.99 -8.16
CA ASP A 29 -10.20 4.22 -8.42
C ASP A 29 -9.63 4.94 -9.66
N PRO A 30 -10.12 6.14 -10.04
CA PRO A 30 -9.56 6.89 -11.18
C PRO A 30 -8.07 7.27 -11.07
N HIS A 31 -7.49 7.10 -9.89
CA HIS A 31 -6.12 7.45 -9.54
C HIS A 31 -5.22 6.23 -9.30
N GLN A 32 -5.77 5.03 -9.46
CA GLN A 32 -5.10 3.73 -9.28
C GLN A 32 -4.52 3.55 -7.85
N GLY A 33 -5.21 4.11 -6.84
CA GLY A 33 -4.86 3.94 -5.43
C GLY A 33 -5.02 2.50 -4.95
N GLU A 34 -4.17 2.05 -4.01
CA GLU A 34 -4.39 0.79 -3.27
C GLU A 34 -5.52 0.95 -2.26
N TYR A 35 -5.51 2.04 -1.50
CA TYR A 35 -6.61 2.48 -0.66
C TYR A 35 -7.38 3.57 -1.41
N ILE A 36 -8.70 3.40 -1.48
CA ILE A 36 -9.56 4.23 -2.32
C ILE A 36 -10.71 4.84 -1.49
N PRO A 37 -11.21 6.02 -1.87
CA PRO A 37 -12.43 6.56 -1.28
C PRO A 37 -13.64 5.63 -1.47
N ASP A 38 -14.56 5.66 -0.51
CA ASP A 38 -15.76 4.79 -0.50
C ASP A 38 -16.61 4.91 -1.76
N HIS A 39 -16.61 6.07 -2.42
CA HIS A 39 -17.30 6.29 -3.70
C HIS A 39 -16.93 5.25 -4.77
N TRP A 40 -15.67 4.80 -4.79
CA TRP A 40 -15.16 3.87 -5.81
C TRP A 40 -15.04 2.41 -5.34
N LYS A 41 -15.51 2.06 -4.15
CA LYS A 41 -15.51 0.68 -3.64
C LYS A 41 -16.52 -0.25 -4.35
N GLY A 42 -16.56 -0.19 -5.68
CA GLY A 42 -17.53 -0.93 -6.51
C GLY A 42 -17.38 -2.43 -6.40
N ARG A 43 -16.15 -2.96 -6.34
CA ARG A 43 -15.89 -4.38 -6.13
C ARG A 43 -16.43 -4.85 -4.77
N GLU A 44 -16.20 -4.09 -3.70
CA GLU A 44 -16.74 -4.37 -2.38
C GLU A 44 -18.29 -4.33 -2.39
N PHE A 45 -18.89 -3.30 -2.98
CA PHE A 45 -20.33 -3.20 -3.12
C PHE A 45 -20.93 -4.45 -3.78
N ILE A 46 -20.37 -4.89 -4.90
CA ILE A 46 -20.96 -6.00 -5.69
C ILE A 46 -20.69 -7.37 -5.09
N SER A 47 -19.55 -7.58 -4.40
CA SER A 47 -19.12 -8.90 -3.91
C SER A 47 -19.27 -9.09 -2.39
N GLY A 48 -19.32 -8.00 -1.62
CA GLY A 48 -19.25 -8.04 -0.15
C GLY A 48 -17.83 -8.32 0.38
N PHE A 49 -16.83 -8.43 -0.48
CA PHE A 49 -15.43 -8.62 -0.07
C PHE A 49 -14.73 -7.26 0.09
N ASN A 50 -14.19 -6.97 1.29
CA ASN A 50 -13.62 -5.68 1.66
C ASN A 50 -12.08 -5.59 1.59
N GLY A 51 -11.35 -6.68 1.32
CA GLY A 51 -9.89 -6.65 1.22
C GLY A 51 -9.39 -5.63 0.18
N SER A 52 -8.21 -5.03 0.35
CA SER A 52 -7.72 -3.95 -0.54
C SER A 52 -7.38 -4.42 -1.97
N ALA A 53 -7.17 -5.71 -2.20
CA ALA A 53 -6.79 -6.25 -3.50
C ALA A 53 -7.73 -7.36 -3.97
N GLY A 54 -8.24 -7.23 -5.19
CA GLY A 54 -9.08 -8.25 -5.84
C GLY A 54 -9.86 -7.69 -7.01
N THR A 55 -10.34 -8.59 -7.88
CA THR A 55 -11.18 -8.26 -9.03
C THR A 55 -12.40 -9.16 -9.05
N ALA A 56 -13.58 -8.57 -9.04
CA ALA A 56 -14.84 -9.31 -9.20
C ALA A 56 -15.26 -9.32 -10.67
N VAL A 57 -15.69 -10.48 -11.15
CA VAL A 57 -16.21 -10.67 -12.51
C VAL A 57 -17.56 -11.33 -12.43
N VAL A 58 -18.56 -10.74 -13.09
CA VAL A 58 -19.93 -11.22 -13.10
C VAL A 58 -20.35 -11.51 -14.53
N THR A 59 -20.86 -12.71 -14.78
CA THR A 59 -21.53 -13.09 -16.03
C THR A 59 -23.03 -13.17 -15.83
N MET A 60 -23.78 -13.49 -16.87
CA MET A 60 -25.23 -13.67 -16.77
C MET A 60 -25.64 -14.84 -15.86
N THR A 61 -24.73 -15.76 -15.56
CA THR A 61 -25.01 -17.01 -14.83
C THR A 61 -24.05 -17.33 -13.70
N SER A 62 -22.90 -16.65 -13.61
CA SER A 62 -21.83 -16.96 -12.67
C SER A 62 -21.22 -15.68 -12.13
N ALA A 63 -20.55 -15.77 -10.96
CA ALA A 63 -19.74 -14.71 -10.41
C ALA A 63 -18.45 -15.27 -9.80
N ALA A 64 -17.32 -14.58 -9.95
CA ALA A 64 -16.04 -14.99 -9.39
C ALA A 64 -15.23 -13.80 -8.89
N LEU A 65 -14.43 -14.03 -7.84
CA LEU A 65 -13.54 -13.04 -7.24
C LEU A 65 -12.11 -13.56 -7.25
N TRP A 66 -11.22 -12.86 -7.92
CA TRP A 66 -9.76 -13.09 -7.87
C TRP A 66 -9.16 -12.22 -6.77
N THR A 67 -8.37 -12.83 -5.89
CA THR A 67 -7.60 -12.10 -4.88
C THR A 67 -6.28 -12.81 -4.60
N ASP A 68 -5.33 -12.11 -3.95
CA ASP A 68 -4.01 -12.65 -3.63
C ASP A 68 -3.96 -13.33 -2.25
N SER A 69 -2.81 -13.90 -1.93
CA SER A 69 -2.61 -14.76 -0.76
C SER A 69 -2.84 -14.07 0.59
N ARG A 70 -2.78 -12.76 0.66
CA ARG A 70 -3.04 -11.97 1.87
C ARG A 70 -4.50 -12.12 2.32
N TYR A 71 -5.40 -12.39 1.38
CA TYR A 71 -6.85 -12.38 1.58
C TYR A 71 -7.54 -13.73 1.39
N PHE A 72 -6.84 -14.83 1.09
CA PHE A 72 -7.51 -16.11 0.80
C PHE A 72 -8.47 -16.54 1.89
N ILE A 73 -8.07 -16.46 3.17
CA ILE A 73 -8.90 -16.89 4.29
C ILE A 73 -10.07 -15.91 4.50
N ALA A 74 -9.80 -14.60 4.48
CA ALA A 74 -10.83 -13.57 4.64
C ALA A 74 -11.88 -13.63 3.51
N ALA A 75 -11.44 -13.76 2.25
CA ALA A 75 -12.35 -13.88 1.11
C ALA A 75 -13.20 -15.16 1.18
N GLU A 76 -12.63 -16.30 1.57
CA GLU A 76 -13.39 -17.54 1.75
C GLU A 76 -14.49 -17.39 2.81
N GLN A 77 -14.25 -16.64 3.87
CA GLN A 77 -15.24 -16.35 4.91
C GLN A 77 -16.31 -15.38 4.42
N GLN A 78 -15.90 -14.26 3.80
CA GLN A 78 -16.81 -13.18 3.39
C GLN A 78 -17.70 -13.55 2.19
N LEU A 79 -17.22 -14.39 1.28
CA LEU A 79 -18.01 -14.86 0.14
C LEU A 79 -18.99 -15.99 0.48
N ARG A 80 -18.97 -16.50 1.71
CA ARG A 80 -19.85 -17.61 2.11
C ARG A 80 -21.33 -17.23 2.00
N GLY A 81 -22.09 -18.05 1.27
CA GLY A 81 -23.52 -17.82 1.04
C GLY A 81 -23.83 -16.82 -0.07
N THR A 82 -22.83 -16.36 -0.81
CA THR A 82 -22.98 -15.62 -2.07
C THR A 82 -22.79 -16.55 -3.27
N GLU A 83 -23.09 -16.04 -4.48
CA GLU A 83 -22.80 -16.77 -5.73
C GLU A 83 -21.30 -16.71 -6.12
N PHE A 84 -20.49 -15.88 -5.47
CA PHE A 84 -19.09 -15.70 -5.85
C PHE A 84 -18.24 -16.93 -5.58
N GLN A 85 -17.51 -17.36 -6.60
CA GLN A 85 -16.45 -18.36 -6.52
C GLN A 85 -15.12 -17.66 -6.21
N LEU A 86 -14.38 -18.14 -5.20
CA LEU A 86 -13.06 -17.61 -4.89
C LEU A 86 -12.01 -18.19 -5.86
N MET A 87 -11.31 -17.32 -6.55
CA MET A 87 -10.17 -17.61 -7.43
C MET A 87 -8.87 -17.15 -6.77
N LYS A 88 -8.07 -18.10 -6.28
CA LYS A 88 -6.82 -17.83 -5.54
C LYS A 88 -5.69 -17.54 -6.54
N LEU A 89 -5.33 -16.26 -6.70
CA LEU A 89 -4.30 -15.82 -7.63
C LEU A 89 -2.97 -16.55 -7.43
N LYS A 90 -2.31 -16.90 -8.54
CA LYS A 90 -1.01 -17.60 -8.58
C LYS A 90 -1.01 -19.02 -7.99
N MET A 91 -2.16 -19.56 -7.61
CA MET A 91 -2.25 -20.96 -7.19
C MET A 91 -2.42 -21.87 -8.41
N PRO A 92 -1.79 -23.07 -8.38
CA PRO A 92 -1.95 -24.04 -9.47
C PRO A 92 -3.42 -24.36 -9.75
N GLY A 93 -3.80 -24.31 -11.03
CA GLY A 93 -5.17 -24.61 -11.47
C GLY A 93 -6.15 -23.44 -11.43
N THR A 94 -5.77 -22.27 -10.89
CA THR A 94 -6.61 -21.08 -10.95
C THR A 94 -6.52 -20.44 -12.33
N PRO A 95 -7.64 -20.32 -13.08
CA PRO A 95 -7.65 -19.67 -14.39
C PRO A 95 -7.42 -18.15 -14.24
N THR A 96 -6.85 -17.53 -15.25
CA THR A 96 -6.86 -16.07 -15.38
C THR A 96 -8.28 -15.59 -15.70
N ILE A 97 -8.57 -14.30 -15.49
CA ILE A 97 -9.87 -13.71 -15.82
C ILE A 97 -10.22 -13.94 -17.30
N PRO A 98 -9.33 -13.70 -18.29
CA PRO A 98 -9.62 -14.01 -19.69
C PRO A 98 -9.93 -15.48 -19.94
N GLN A 99 -9.15 -16.41 -19.39
CA GLN A 99 -9.39 -17.86 -19.53
C GLN A 99 -10.75 -18.28 -18.94
N TRP A 100 -11.11 -17.77 -17.78
CA TRP A 100 -12.39 -18.04 -17.16
C TRP A 100 -13.53 -17.50 -18.00
N LEU A 101 -13.44 -16.25 -18.47
CA LEU A 101 -14.42 -15.65 -19.38
C LEU A 101 -14.54 -16.43 -20.70
N GLY A 102 -13.43 -16.86 -21.28
CA GLY A 102 -13.43 -17.71 -22.49
C GLY A 102 -14.19 -19.01 -22.28
N SER A 103 -14.08 -19.62 -21.10
CA SER A 103 -14.85 -20.82 -20.73
C SER A 103 -16.34 -20.53 -20.52
N GLU A 104 -16.68 -19.50 -19.75
CA GLU A 104 -18.06 -19.13 -19.41
C GLU A 104 -18.84 -18.66 -20.67
N LEU A 105 -18.19 -17.93 -21.55
CA LEU A 105 -18.82 -17.28 -22.71
C LEU A 105 -18.69 -18.09 -24.03
N ARG A 106 -18.13 -19.29 -24.00
CA ARG A 106 -17.86 -20.11 -25.20
C ARG A 106 -19.08 -20.35 -26.12
N ASN A 107 -20.28 -20.32 -25.55
CA ASN A 107 -21.54 -20.53 -26.28
C ASN A 107 -22.27 -19.23 -26.61
N VAL A 108 -21.70 -18.06 -26.21
CA VAL A 108 -22.29 -16.76 -26.48
C VAL A 108 -21.81 -16.26 -27.83
N ARG A 109 -22.74 -15.84 -28.67
CA ARG A 109 -22.42 -15.30 -30.00
C ARG A 109 -21.94 -13.84 -29.83
N SER A 110 -20.72 -13.54 -30.30
CA SER A 110 -20.12 -12.19 -30.21
C SER A 110 -20.13 -11.61 -28.78
N PRO A 111 -19.47 -12.28 -27.82
CA PRO A 111 -19.51 -11.85 -26.43
C PRO A 111 -18.82 -10.48 -26.25
N GLU A 112 -19.48 -9.59 -25.52
CA GLU A 112 -18.94 -8.29 -25.13
C GLU A 112 -18.87 -8.22 -23.60
N VAL A 113 -17.70 -7.85 -23.07
CA VAL A 113 -17.43 -7.65 -21.63
C VAL A 113 -17.33 -6.18 -21.34
N GLY A 114 -17.97 -5.71 -20.26
CA GLY A 114 -17.91 -4.32 -19.81
C GLY A 114 -16.87 -4.12 -18.69
N LEU A 115 -16.29 -2.96 -18.65
CA LEU A 115 -15.61 -2.37 -17.48
C LEU A 115 -15.72 -0.86 -17.52
N ASP A 116 -15.46 -0.20 -16.38
CA ASP A 116 -15.36 1.26 -16.32
C ASP A 116 -13.90 1.68 -16.56
N GLY A 117 -13.64 2.33 -17.70
CA GLY A 117 -12.32 2.85 -18.06
C GLY A 117 -11.81 3.96 -17.16
N MET A 118 -12.66 4.56 -16.31
CA MET A 118 -12.24 5.55 -15.32
C MET A 118 -11.48 4.92 -14.15
N VAL A 119 -11.78 3.68 -13.80
CA VAL A 119 -11.16 2.99 -12.65
C VAL A 119 -10.19 1.87 -13.05
N ASN A 120 -9.86 1.75 -14.33
CA ASN A 120 -8.90 0.78 -14.85
C ASN A 120 -7.75 1.49 -15.56
N SER A 121 -6.52 1.06 -15.32
CA SER A 121 -5.33 1.65 -15.93
C SER A 121 -5.19 1.32 -17.43
N VAL A 122 -4.38 2.11 -18.12
CA VAL A 122 -4.10 1.90 -19.55
C VAL A 122 -3.44 0.54 -19.79
N SER A 123 -2.48 0.14 -18.97
CA SER A 123 -1.78 -1.13 -19.11
C SER A 123 -2.71 -2.31 -18.91
N GLU A 124 -3.53 -2.32 -17.86
CA GLU A 124 -4.49 -3.38 -17.57
C GLU A 124 -5.52 -3.55 -18.69
N VAL A 125 -6.10 -2.45 -19.17
CA VAL A 125 -7.08 -2.51 -20.27
C VAL A 125 -6.46 -3.01 -21.56
N LYS A 126 -5.25 -2.57 -21.91
CA LYS A 126 -4.55 -3.04 -23.12
C LYS A 126 -4.21 -4.54 -23.05
N GLU A 127 -3.71 -4.99 -21.91
CA GLU A 127 -3.44 -6.41 -21.67
C GLU A 127 -4.72 -7.23 -21.73
N LEU A 128 -5.78 -6.78 -21.06
CA LEU A 128 -7.07 -7.46 -21.05
C LEU A 128 -7.67 -7.58 -22.46
N ILE A 129 -7.62 -6.52 -23.27
CA ILE A 129 -8.06 -6.56 -24.68
C ILE A 129 -7.27 -7.61 -25.47
N ALA A 130 -5.95 -7.66 -25.28
CA ALA A 130 -5.10 -8.61 -25.99
C ALA A 130 -5.39 -10.06 -25.59
N GLU A 131 -5.58 -10.33 -24.30
CA GLU A 131 -5.88 -11.67 -23.79
C GLU A 131 -7.30 -12.13 -24.14
N LEU A 132 -8.32 -11.27 -23.98
CA LEU A 132 -9.71 -11.61 -24.35
C LEU A 132 -9.87 -11.95 -25.84
N ARG A 133 -9.09 -11.33 -26.72
CA ARG A 133 -9.07 -11.68 -28.14
C ARG A 133 -8.59 -13.12 -28.39
N LYS A 134 -7.63 -13.61 -27.60
CA LYS A 134 -7.12 -14.99 -27.68
C LYS A 134 -8.16 -16.01 -27.19
N GLU A 135 -8.97 -15.63 -26.22
CA GLU A 135 -9.98 -16.46 -25.59
C GLU A 135 -11.36 -16.42 -26.34
N GLY A 136 -11.34 -16.56 -27.64
CA GLY A 136 -12.58 -16.67 -28.45
C GLY A 136 -13.07 -15.36 -29.07
N GLY A 137 -12.22 -14.32 -29.17
CA GLY A 137 -12.55 -13.05 -29.81
C GLY A 137 -13.53 -12.20 -29.02
N ILE A 138 -13.49 -12.28 -27.69
CA ILE A 138 -14.28 -11.47 -26.77
C ILE A 138 -13.90 -10.00 -26.93
N THR A 139 -14.90 -9.12 -27.06
CA THR A 139 -14.70 -7.66 -27.15
C THR A 139 -14.84 -7.00 -25.79
N LEU A 140 -14.19 -5.85 -25.62
CA LEU A 140 -14.22 -5.09 -24.36
C LEU A 140 -14.86 -3.70 -24.59
N ARG A 141 -15.84 -3.33 -23.76
CA ARG A 141 -16.44 -2.00 -23.67
C ARG A 141 -15.97 -1.30 -22.40
N THR A 142 -15.47 -0.06 -22.53
CA THR A 142 -14.73 0.64 -21.45
C THR A 142 -15.42 1.92 -20.96
N ASN A 143 -16.63 2.23 -21.40
CA ASN A 143 -17.30 3.50 -21.17
C ASN A 143 -18.61 3.40 -20.39
N LEU A 144 -18.73 2.41 -19.50
CA LEU A 144 -19.94 2.17 -18.70
C LEU A 144 -19.60 2.04 -17.22
N ASP A 145 -20.31 2.78 -16.36
CA ASP A 145 -20.40 2.57 -14.92
C ASP A 145 -21.83 2.06 -14.57
N PRO A 146 -22.04 0.74 -14.43
CA PRO A 146 -23.34 0.19 -14.10
C PRO A 146 -23.78 0.52 -12.66
N LEU A 147 -22.82 0.81 -11.76
CA LEU A 147 -23.10 1.12 -10.36
C LEU A 147 -23.88 2.42 -10.21
N ALA A 148 -23.75 3.36 -11.14
CA ALA A 148 -24.56 4.59 -11.17
C ALA A 148 -26.07 4.30 -11.19
N GLN A 149 -26.48 3.13 -11.71
CA GLN A 149 -27.87 2.72 -11.81
C GLN A 149 -28.35 1.90 -10.60
N ILE A 150 -27.47 1.09 -9.99
CA ILE A 150 -27.87 0.10 -8.97
C ILE A 150 -27.44 0.47 -7.54
N TRP A 151 -26.38 1.28 -7.38
CA TRP A 151 -25.90 1.70 -6.05
C TRP A 151 -26.57 3.02 -5.64
N LYS A 152 -27.76 2.92 -5.10
CA LYS A 152 -28.63 4.11 -4.79
C LYS A 152 -28.07 5.01 -3.70
N ASP A 153 -27.39 4.43 -2.73
CA ASP A 153 -26.76 5.10 -1.60
C ASP A 153 -25.24 5.23 -1.75
N ARG A 154 -24.75 5.27 -3.00
CA ARG A 154 -23.33 5.42 -3.30
C ARG A 154 -22.77 6.67 -2.60
N PRO A 155 -21.71 6.54 -1.78
CA PRO A 155 -21.09 7.68 -1.12
C PRO A 155 -20.67 8.76 -2.14
N ALA A 156 -20.73 10.02 -1.73
CA ALA A 156 -20.23 11.11 -2.56
C ALA A 156 -18.70 11.05 -2.71
N ILE A 157 -18.17 11.63 -3.77
CA ILE A 157 -16.72 11.87 -3.88
C ILE A 157 -16.32 12.79 -2.72
N PRO A 158 -15.26 12.46 -1.94
CA PRO A 158 -14.89 13.25 -0.78
C PRO A 158 -14.46 14.66 -1.16
N SER A 159 -14.86 15.63 -0.32
CA SER A 159 -14.55 17.07 -0.49
C SER A 159 -13.85 17.66 0.75
N ASN A 160 -13.01 16.87 1.43
CA ASN A 160 -12.26 17.29 2.60
C ASN A 160 -11.28 18.41 2.27
N LYS A 161 -11.01 19.28 3.25
CA LYS A 161 -10.08 20.39 3.07
C LYS A 161 -8.65 19.90 2.88
N VAL A 162 -7.91 20.60 2.03
CA VAL A 162 -6.49 20.38 1.79
C VAL A 162 -5.68 21.31 2.69
N GLU A 163 -4.56 20.83 3.20
CA GLU A 163 -3.60 21.59 4.01
C GLU A 163 -2.22 21.67 3.34
N ILE A 164 -1.49 22.75 3.64
CA ILE A 164 -0.11 22.93 3.16
C ILE A 164 0.81 22.04 4.00
N PHE A 165 1.63 21.24 3.35
CA PHE A 165 2.74 20.53 3.98
C PHE A 165 3.94 21.48 4.09
N PRO A 166 4.39 21.83 5.32
CA PRO A 166 5.35 22.90 5.51
C PRO A 166 6.71 22.64 4.87
N LEU A 167 7.32 23.68 4.31
CA LEU A 167 8.64 23.59 3.64
C LEU A 167 9.75 23.06 4.57
N GLU A 168 9.71 23.41 5.87
CA GLU A 168 10.65 22.92 6.88
C GLU A 168 10.56 21.39 7.11
N ARG A 169 9.54 20.73 6.57
CA ARG A 169 9.37 19.28 6.57
C ARG A 169 9.54 18.66 5.18
N ALA A 170 9.13 19.38 4.14
CA ALA A 170 9.28 18.94 2.76
C ALA A 170 10.73 19.05 2.26
N GLY A 171 11.48 20.05 2.74
CA GLY A 171 12.87 20.30 2.34
C GLY A 171 13.07 20.85 0.94
N GLU A 172 12.03 20.90 0.10
CA GLU A 172 12.06 21.40 -1.29
C GLU A 172 10.71 22.05 -1.62
N THR A 173 10.72 23.21 -2.32
CA THR A 173 9.50 23.89 -2.72
C THR A 173 8.76 23.15 -3.84
N ALA A 174 7.46 23.39 -4.00
CA ALA A 174 6.69 22.83 -5.12
C ALA A 174 7.25 23.33 -6.46
N HIS A 175 7.65 24.60 -6.52
CA HIS A 175 8.28 25.19 -7.70
C HIS A 175 9.55 24.43 -8.13
N ASP A 176 10.45 24.14 -7.20
CA ASP A 176 11.71 23.43 -7.48
C ASP A 176 11.47 21.97 -7.89
N LYS A 177 10.53 21.29 -7.24
CA LYS A 177 10.09 19.93 -7.62
C LYS A 177 9.55 19.92 -9.05
N ILE A 178 8.67 20.85 -9.42
CA ILE A 178 8.12 20.97 -10.79
C ILE A 178 9.25 21.27 -11.79
N ALA A 179 10.19 22.14 -11.45
CA ALA A 179 11.36 22.42 -12.31
C ALA A 179 12.22 21.17 -12.55
N ARG A 180 12.41 20.34 -11.51
CA ARG A 180 13.13 19.07 -11.58
C ARG A 180 12.37 18.03 -12.43
N ILE A 181 11.05 17.93 -12.25
CA ILE A 181 10.16 17.07 -13.05
C ILE A 181 10.24 17.47 -14.53
N ARG A 182 10.12 18.76 -14.86
CA ARG A 182 10.24 19.25 -16.24
C ARG A 182 11.58 18.92 -16.87
N ARG A 183 12.67 18.89 -16.10
CA ARG A 183 13.99 18.45 -16.59
C ARG A 183 13.97 16.99 -16.99
N ALA A 184 13.44 16.12 -16.10
CA ALA A 184 13.34 14.70 -16.38
C ALA A 184 12.39 14.39 -17.56
N LEU A 185 11.31 15.16 -17.73
CA LEU A 185 10.43 15.04 -18.89
C LEU A 185 11.16 15.34 -20.20
N ARG A 186 11.98 16.40 -20.24
CA ARG A 186 12.81 16.70 -21.44
C ARG A 186 13.80 15.59 -21.77
N GLU A 187 14.40 14.94 -20.78
CA GLU A 187 15.27 13.78 -20.98
C GLU A 187 14.52 12.60 -21.59
N GLN A 188 13.21 12.50 -21.35
CA GLN A 188 12.30 11.53 -21.95
C GLN A 188 11.62 12.04 -23.23
N HIS A 189 12.03 13.19 -23.78
CA HIS A 189 11.45 13.83 -24.95
C HIS A 189 9.94 14.21 -24.79
N ALA A 190 9.50 14.46 -23.56
CA ALA A 190 8.14 14.88 -23.24
C ALA A 190 8.08 16.37 -22.91
N ASP A 191 7.09 17.08 -23.47
CA ASP A 191 6.84 18.50 -23.19
C ASP A 191 6.07 18.69 -21.87
N GLY A 192 5.31 17.68 -21.45
CA GLY A 192 4.56 17.69 -20.21
C GLY A 192 4.08 16.30 -19.83
N MET A 193 3.26 16.24 -18.78
CA MET A 193 2.67 15.00 -18.28
C MET A 193 1.34 15.23 -17.59
N LEU A 194 0.51 14.21 -17.55
CA LEU A 194 -0.63 14.11 -16.63
C LEU A 194 -0.23 13.23 -15.44
N MET A 195 -0.25 13.80 -14.24
CA MET A 195 -0.18 13.07 -12.98
C MET A 195 -1.60 12.69 -12.53
N THR A 196 -1.78 11.43 -12.21
CA THR A 196 -3.05 10.90 -11.67
C THR A 196 -2.88 10.30 -10.29
N ALA A 197 -1.70 9.76 -9.95
CA ALA A 197 -1.42 9.22 -8.63
C ALA A 197 -1.49 10.32 -7.55
N LEU A 198 -2.34 10.12 -6.54
CA LEU A 198 -2.65 11.15 -5.54
C LEU A 198 -1.45 11.50 -4.67
N ASP A 199 -0.62 10.52 -4.36
CA ASP A 199 0.59 10.71 -3.57
C ASP A 199 1.71 11.44 -4.35
N ASP A 200 1.81 11.21 -5.67
CA ASP A 200 2.71 11.98 -6.54
C ASP A 200 2.31 13.45 -6.59
N ILE A 201 1.00 13.73 -6.71
CA ILE A 201 0.44 15.09 -6.70
C ILE A 201 0.69 15.76 -5.35
N ALA A 202 0.35 15.06 -4.26
CA ALA A 202 0.52 15.57 -2.90
C ALA A 202 2.00 15.87 -2.58
N TRP A 203 2.92 14.99 -2.99
CA TRP A 203 4.35 15.21 -2.85
C TRP A 203 4.83 16.40 -3.70
N THR A 204 4.44 16.45 -4.96
CA THR A 204 4.87 17.51 -5.90
C THR A 204 4.45 18.89 -5.43
N LEU A 205 3.21 19.02 -4.95
CA LEU A 205 2.63 20.30 -4.55
C LEU A 205 2.84 20.68 -3.08
N ASN A 206 3.50 19.84 -2.28
CA ASN A 206 3.58 20.00 -0.83
C ASN A 206 2.20 20.24 -0.19
N LEU A 207 1.23 19.43 -0.57
CA LEU A 207 -0.13 19.47 -0.04
C LEU A 207 -0.50 18.11 0.56
N ARG A 208 -1.39 18.14 1.56
CA ARG A 208 -1.97 16.93 2.16
C ARG A 208 -3.47 17.09 2.29
N GLY A 209 -4.18 15.98 2.33
CA GLY A 209 -5.62 15.93 2.52
C GLY A 209 -6.03 14.68 3.28
N THR A 210 -7.32 14.42 3.38
CA THR A 210 -7.89 13.28 4.12
C THR A 210 -9.00 12.59 3.32
N ASP A 211 -8.91 12.60 2.01
CA ASP A 211 -9.93 12.01 1.14
C ASP A 211 -9.86 10.47 1.11
N VAL A 212 -8.70 9.92 1.41
CA VAL A 212 -8.46 8.48 1.47
C VAL A 212 -8.14 8.08 2.90
N HIS A 213 -8.80 7.03 3.38
CA HIS A 213 -8.55 6.50 4.72
C HIS A 213 -7.06 6.17 4.91
N CYS A 214 -6.48 6.58 6.01
CA CYS A 214 -5.07 6.40 6.38
C CYS A 214 -4.03 7.08 5.48
N ASN A 215 -4.36 7.49 4.26
CA ASN A 215 -3.45 8.14 3.33
C ASN A 215 -3.69 9.66 3.29
N PRO A 216 -2.68 10.48 3.59
CA PRO A 216 -2.86 11.94 3.64
C PRO A 216 -2.83 12.58 2.24
N VAL A 217 -3.72 12.13 1.37
CA VAL A 217 -3.86 12.56 -0.03
C VAL A 217 -5.25 13.14 -0.31
N PHE A 218 -5.44 13.73 -1.47
CA PHE A 218 -6.67 14.37 -1.88
C PHE A 218 -6.96 14.12 -3.36
N VAL A 219 -8.23 13.88 -3.69
CA VAL A 219 -8.70 13.59 -5.04
C VAL A 219 -8.46 14.80 -5.96
N SER A 220 -7.59 14.62 -6.96
CA SER A 220 -7.19 15.66 -7.92
C SER A 220 -6.40 15.07 -9.09
N TYR A 221 -6.21 15.88 -10.14
CA TYR A 221 -5.26 15.62 -11.21
C TYR A 221 -4.33 16.81 -11.38
N LEU A 222 -3.08 16.58 -11.78
CA LEU A 222 -2.11 17.63 -12.08
C LEU A 222 -1.61 17.50 -13.52
N LEU A 223 -1.92 18.49 -14.35
CA LEU A 223 -1.44 18.59 -15.73
C LEU A 223 -0.28 19.57 -15.79
N LEU A 224 0.89 19.07 -16.17
CA LEU A 224 2.08 19.88 -16.42
C LEU A 224 2.29 20.05 -17.93
N SER A 225 2.62 21.25 -18.35
CA SER A 225 3.22 21.55 -19.64
C SER A 225 4.64 22.07 -19.47
N SER A 226 5.30 22.42 -20.56
CA SER A 226 6.66 23.02 -20.53
C SER A 226 6.73 24.27 -19.65
N LYS A 227 5.63 25.02 -19.51
CA LYS A 227 5.56 26.30 -18.78
C LYS A 227 4.49 26.34 -17.69
N ASP A 228 3.36 25.69 -17.89
CA ASP A 228 2.19 25.77 -17.03
C ASP A 228 2.03 24.55 -16.14
N ALA A 229 1.36 24.73 -15.00
CA ALA A 229 0.89 23.69 -14.12
C ALA A 229 -0.57 23.97 -13.76
N THR A 230 -1.46 23.00 -13.96
CA THR A 230 -2.88 23.12 -13.64
C THR A 230 -3.33 21.98 -12.75
N LEU A 231 -3.78 22.32 -11.55
CA LEU A 231 -4.39 21.40 -10.61
C LEU A 231 -5.90 21.35 -10.86
N PHE A 232 -6.42 20.17 -11.20
CA PHE A 232 -7.85 19.90 -11.30
C PHE A 232 -8.32 19.31 -9.99
N ILE A 233 -9.10 20.07 -9.24
CA ILE A 233 -9.55 19.74 -7.90
C ILE A 233 -10.93 20.35 -7.65
N ASP A 234 -11.71 19.74 -6.74
CA ASP A 234 -12.93 20.39 -6.25
C ASP A 234 -12.56 21.71 -5.54
N PRO A 235 -13.03 22.87 -6.02
CA PRO A 235 -12.71 24.16 -5.41
C PRO A 235 -13.08 24.26 -3.92
N ASP A 236 -14.09 23.52 -3.49
CA ASP A 236 -14.52 23.52 -2.09
C ASP A 236 -13.46 22.93 -1.14
N LYS A 237 -12.49 22.18 -1.64
CA LYS A 237 -11.36 21.69 -0.85
C LYS A 237 -10.34 22.76 -0.50
N LEU A 238 -10.31 23.86 -1.22
CA LEU A 238 -9.28 24.89 -1.09
C LEU A 238 -9.67 25.95 -0.06
N THR A 239 -8.80 26.12 0.94
CA THR A 239 -8.88 27.29 1.82
C THR A 239 -8.29 28.53 1.13
N PRO A 240 -8.59 29.76 1.60
CA PRO A 240 -7.93 30.97 1.09
C PRO A 240 -6.40 30.90 1.18
N GLU A 241 -5.86 30.27 2.22
CA GLU A 241 -4.42 30.07 2.43
C GLU A 241 -3.82 29.14 1.37
N VAL A 242 -4.44 27.98 1.14
CA VAL A 242 -4.01 27.02 0.10
C VAL A 242 -4.11 27.64 -1.28
N SER A 243 -5.18 28.41 -1.56
CA SER A 243 -5.35 29.10 -2.84
C SER A 243 -4.25 30.16 -3.08
N ALA A 244 -3.88 30.91 -2.03
CA ALA A 244 -2.78 31.87 -2.10
C ALA A 244 -1.43 31.19 -2.30
N TYR A 245 -1.21 30.05 -1.61
CA TYR A 245 -0.01 29.22 -1.77
C TYR A 245 0.13 28.69 -3.19
N LEU A 246 -0.89 28.05 -3.75
CA LEU A 246 -0.87 27.54 -5.13
C LEU A 246 -0.56 28.64 -6.13
N LYS A 247 -1.17 29.82 -5.95
CA LYS A 247 -0.89 31.00 -6.79
C LYS A 247 0.58 31.45 -6.67
N SER A 248 1.14 31.46 -5.47
CA SER A 248 2.57 31.83 -5.25
C SER A 248 3.54 30.84 -5.88
N GLU A 249 3.18 29.56 -5.93
CA GLU A 249 3.95 28.49 -6.60
C GLU A 249 3.71 28.44 -8.13
N GLY A 250 2.88 29.34 -8.68
CA GLY A 250 2.60 29.43 -10.12
C GLY A 250 1.65 28.34 -10.64
N ILE A 251 0.80 27.78 -9.77
CA ILE A 251 -0.12 26.69 -10.10
C ILE A 251 -1.52 27.26 -10.34
N ARG A 252 -2.08 26.97 -11.50
CA ARG A 252 -3.48 27.28 -11.82
C ARG A 252 -4.39 26.21 -11.23
N VAL A 253 -5.62 26.61 -10.90
CA VAL A 253 -6.66 25.72 -10.38
C VAL A 253 -7.83 25.70 -11.34
N ASP A 254 -8.37 24.51 -11.60
CA ASP A 254 -9.62 24.30 -12.34
C ASP A 254 -10.45 23.19 -11.63
N SER A 255 -11.74 23.10 -11.96
CA SER A 255 -12.61 22.07 -11.39
C SER A 255 -12.12 20.66 -11.76
N TYR A 256 -12.24 19.71 -10.82
CA TYR A 256 -11.87 18.29 -11.00
C TYR A 256 -12.42 17.71 -12.30
N ASP A 257 -13.70 17.95 -12.61
CA ASP A 257 -14.39 17.42 -13.78
C ASP A 257 -13.85 17.99 -15.11
N ASN A 258 -13.12 19.09 -15.05
CA ASN A 258 -12.56 19.75 -16.24
C ASN A 258 -11.26 19.11 -16.74
N VAL A 259 -10.72 18.05 -16.11
CA VAL A 259 -9.47 17.40 -16.55
C VAL A 259 -9.54 16.96 -18.02
N ARG A 260 -10.68 16.39 -18.47
CA ARG A 260 -10.86 15.98 -19.88
C ARG A 260 -10.84 17.16 -20.83
N LYS A 261 -11.38 18.31 -20.42
CA LYS A 261 -11.30 19.57 -21.18
C LYS A 261 -9.86 20.08 -21.23
N GLY A 262 -9.18 20.10 -20.07
CA GLY A 262 -7.76 20.47 -19.99
C GLY A 262 -6.86 19.65 -20.92
N LEU A 263 -7.09 18.33 -21.00
CA LEU A 263 -6.38 17.45 -21.94
C LEU A 263 -6.70 17.76 -23.41
N LYS A 264 -7.97 18.11 -23.74
CA LYS A 264 -8.34 18.53 -25.09
C LYS A 264 -7.75 19.89 -25.46
N ASP A 265 -7.54 20.75 -24.49
CA ASP A 265 -6.98 22.10 -24.66
C ASP A 265 -5.45 22.13 -24.51
N TYR A 266 -4.81 21.00 -24.27
CA TYR A 266 -3.34 20.87 -24.17
C TYR A 266 -2.69 21.17 -25.51
N PHE A 267 -1.74 22.13 -25.54
CA PHE A 267 -1.20 22.71 -26.77
C PHE A 267 0.21 22.23 -27.14
N GLU A 268 0.88 21.44 -26.30
CA GLU A 268 2.21 20.92 -26.60
C GLU A 268 2.17 19.75 -27.59
N TYR A 269 3.34 19.35 -28.10
CA TYR A 269 3.43 18.26 -29.09
C TYR A 269 3.47 16.87 -28.48
N THR A 270 3.99 16.76 -27.26
CA THR A 270 4.15 15.48 -26.57
C THR A 270 3.62 15.55 -25.14
N ILE A 271 3.04 14.44 -24.69
CA ILE A 271 2.59 14.26 -23.30
C ILE A 271 3.02 12.89 -22.80
N LEU A 272 3.64 12.84 -21.61
CA LEU A 272 3.93 11.57 -20.93
C LEU A 272 2.70 11.15 -20.14
N LEU A 273 2.29 9.91 -20.33
CA LEU A 273 1.28 9.22 -19.53
C LEU A 273 1.89 7.93 -18.98
N ASP A 274 1.89 7.77 -17.66
CA ASP A 274 2.26 6.49 -17.05
C ASP A 274 1.11 5.49 -17.24
N PRO A 275 1.30 4.42 -18.03
CA PRO A 275 0.21 3.51 -18.37
C PRO A 275 -0.30 2.69 -17.18
N ASN A 276 0.44 2.64 -16.06
CA ASN A 276 0.03 1.95 -14.84
C ASN A 276 -0.79 2.86 -13.90
N GLU A 277 -0.76 4.18 -14.11
CA GLU A 277 -1.44 5.14 -13.25
C GLU A 277 -2.57 5.88 -13.94
N VAL A 278 -2.38 6.21 -15.22
CA VAL A 278 -3.41 6.93 -15.97
C VAL A 278 -4.55 5.98 -16.32
N ASN A 279 -5.78 6.38 -15.97
CA ASN A 279 -6.95 5.60 -16.31
C ASN A 279 -7.23 5.63 -17.83
N TYR A 280 -7.89 4.58 -18.31
CA TYR A 280 -8.07 4.36 -19.74
C TYR A 280 -8.95 5.44 -20.41
N THR A 281 -9.94 6.00 -19.71
CA THR A 281 -10.81 7.05 -20.25
C THR A 281 -10.04 8.35 -20.51
N LEU A 282 -9.10 8.73 -19.64
CA LEU A 282 -8.26 9.91 -19.89
C LEU A 282 -7.27 9.66 -21.03
N TYR A 283 -6.72 8.45 -21.13
CA TYR A 283 -5.90 8.05 -22.26
C TYR A 283 -6.65 8.14 -23.59
N GLU A 284 -7.88 7.62 -23.68
CA GLU A 284 -8.73 7.75 -24.88
C GLU A 284 -9.03 9.22 -25.21
N THR A 285 -9.23 10.06 -24.19
CA THR A 285 -9.43 11.50 -24.36
C THR A 285 -8.23 12.15 -25.06
N VAL A 286 -7.00 11.78 -24.66
CA VAL A 286 -5.77 12.28 -25.31
C VAL A 286 -5.64 11.73 -26.73
N GLN A 287 -5.88 10.42 -26.91
CA GLN A 287 -5.82 9.78 -28.22
C GLN A 287 -6.83 10.40 -29.22
N GLY A 288 -8.05 10.68 -28.77
CA GLY A 288 -9.07 11.34 -29.58
C GLY A 288 -8.74 12.81 -29.93
N SER A 289 -7.83 13.44 -29.18
CA SER A 289 -7.39 14.83 -29.42
C SER A 289 -6.34 14.96 -30.53
N LYS A 290 -5.82 13.84 -31.07
CA LYS A 290 -4.77 13.79 -32.11
C LYS A 290 -5.17 14.44 -33.46
N LEU A 291 -6.42 14.79 -33.65
CA LEU A 291 -6.94 15.35 -34.90
C LEU A 291 -6.88 16.90 -34.96
N LYS A 292 -6.07 17.58 -34.15
CA LYS A 292 -5.99 19.04 -34.17
C LYS A 292 -5.19 19.56 -35.39
N ALA A 293 -5.67 20.68 -35.93
CA ALA A 293 -5.21 21.33 -37.16
C ALA A 293 -3.73 21.82 -37.14
N GLN A 294 -2.97 21.62 -36.09
CA GLN A 294 -1.59 22.10 -35.90
C GLN A 294 -0.52 21.00 -35.71
N GLY A 295 -0.87 19.75 -35.86
CA GLY A 295 0.01 18.60 -35.64
C GLY A 295 -0.57 17.60 -34.63
N SER A 296 -0.22 16.32 -34.75
CA SER A 296 -0.74 15.26 -33.86
C SER A 296 -0.04 15.32 -32.50
N LEU A 297 -0.80 15.47 -31.40
CA LEU A 297 -0.28 15.22 -30.04
C LEU A 297 0.24 13.77 -29.97
N SER A 298 1.50 13.60 -29.58
CA SER A 298 2.12 12.29 -29.40
C SER A 298 2.13 11.89 -27.92
N VAL A 299 1.65 10.69 -27.62
CA VAL A 299 1.70 10.13 -26.27
C VAL A 299 2.99 9.35 -26.09
N ILE A 300 3.72 9.66 -25.03
CA ILE A 300 4.87 8.89 -24.54
C ILE A 300 4.38 8.05 -23.37
N GLU A 301 4.31 6.74 -23.55
CA GLU A 301 3.93 5.79 -22.50
C GLU A 301 5.21 5.40 -21.74
N ALA A 302 5.39 5.97 -20.54
CA ALA A 302 6.55 5.71 -19.70
C ALA A 302 6.21 5.91 -18.22
N GLU A 303 7.01 5.31 -17.34
CA GLU A 303 6.89 5.50 -15.90
C GLU A 303 7.08 6.98 -15.51
N SER A 304 6.21 7.45 -14.60
CA SER A 304 6.30 8.79 -14.02
C SER A 304 7.67 9.02 -13.37
N PRO A 305 8.41 10.10 -13.73
CA PRO A 305 9.66 10.41 -13.07
C PRO A 305 9.49 10.77 -11.60
N VAL A 306 8.28 11.16 -11.18
CA VAL A 306 7.95 11.54 -9.80
C VAL A 306 8.12 10.37 -8.86
N LYS A 307 7.70 9.17 -9.25
CA LYS A 307 7.86 7.95 -8.46
C LYS A 307 9.29 7.80 -7.92
N ARG A 308 10.28 7.91 -8.79
CA ARG A 308 11.70 7.77 -8.43
C ARG A 308 12.23 8.97 -7.63
N MET A 309 11.70 10.16 -7.88
CA MET A 309 12.13 11.37 -7.17
C MET A 309 11.66 11.37 -5.72
N LYS A 310 10.43 10.93 -5.46
CA LYS A 310 9.78 10.87 -4.16
C LYS A 310 10.41 9.79 -3.25
N THR A 311 10.84 8.65 -3.81
CA THR A 311 11.36 7.53 -3.04
C THR A 311 12.72 7.79 -2.40
N VAL A 312 13.56 8.63 -3.02
CA VAL A 312 14.86 9.03 -2.45
C VAL A 312 14.63 10.25 -1.56
N LYS A 313 14.54 10.02 -0.27
CA LYS A 313 14.25 11.04 0.74
C LYS A 313 15.41 12.03 0.84
N ASN A 314 15.09 13.32 0.89
CA ASN A 314 16.07 14.35 1.17
C ASN A 314 16.44 14.38 2.67
N ALA A 315 17.47 15.16 3.04
CA ALA A 315 17.96 15.21 4.42
C ALA A 315 16.89 15.67 5.44
N THR A 316 15.96 16.53 5.03
CA THR A 316 14.86 17.02 5.86
C THR A 316 13.83 15.92 6.09
N GLU A 317 13.45 15.18 5.05
CA GLU A 317 12.53 14.04 5.14
C GLU A 317 13.12 12.91 6.00
N ILE A 318 14.42 12.58 5.82
CA ILE A 318 15.12 11.58 6.65
C ILE A 318 15.11 11.99 8.14
N LYS A 319 15.38 13.27 8.43
CA LYS A 319 15.30 13.80 9.79
C LYS A 319 13.89 13.65 10.35
N GLY A 320 12.88 13.95 9.55
CA GLY A 320 11.46 13.77 9.90
C GLY A 320 11.13 12.32 10.24
N PHE A 321 11.52 11.37 9.39
CA PHE A 321 11.34 9.93 9.65
C PHE A 321 11.95 9.50 10.98
N ARG A 322 13.20 9.89 11.26
CA ARG A 322 13.85 9.55 12.55
C ARG A 322 13.07 10.09 13.74
N GLN A 323 12.49 11.30 13.65
CA GLN A 323 11.69 11.89 14.71
C GLN A 323 10.31 11.21 14.84
N ALA A 324 9.69 10.82 13.73
CA ALA A 324 8.45 10.04 13.73
C ALA A 324 8.66 8.66 14.37
N MET A 325 9.72 7.96 14.00
CA MET A 325 10.05 6.64 14.57
C MET A 325 10.40 6.71 16.06
N LEU A 326 11.04 7.78 16.52
CA LEU A 326 11.30 8.01 17.95
C LEU A 326 9.97 8.13 18.73
N ARG A 327 9.03 8.94 18.24
CA ARG A 327 7.70 9.11 18.88
C ARG A 327 6.89 7.82 18.85
N ASP A 328 6.90 7.14 17.73
CA ASP A 328 6.21 5.85 17.59
C ASP A 328 6.82 4.80 18.54
N GLY A 329 8.14 4.76 18.66
CA GLY A 329 8.85 3.88 19.59
C GLY A 329 8.46 4.13 21.06
N ILE A 330 8.29 5.40 21.46
CA ILE A 330 7.80 5.74 22.80
C ILE A 330 6.37 5.20 23.02
N ALA A 331 5.48 5.37 22.05
CA ALA A 331 4.11 4.84 22.11
C ALA A 331 4.11 3.31 22.17
N MET A 332 4.93 2.64 21.35
CA MET A 332 5.08 1.19 21.34
C MET A 332 5.62 0.64 22.66
N VAL A 333 6.63 1.26 23.26
CA VAL A 333 7.15 0.85 24.57
C VAL A 333 6.09 0.96 25.66
N ARG A 334 5.36 2.07 25.71
CA ARG A 334 4.25 2.26 26.65
C ARG A 334 3.16 1.20 26.47
N PHE A 335 2.84 0.89 25.23
CA PHE A 335 1.89 -0.17 24.89
C PHE A 335 2.38 -1.55 25.34
N LEU A 336 3.61 -1.92 25.03
CA LEU A 336 4.18 -3.24 25.37
C LEU A 336 4.33 -3.41 26.90
N CYS A 337 4.67 -2.34 27.60
CA CYS A 337 4.73 -2.33 29.06
C CYS A 337 3.35 -2.60 29.69
N TRP A 338 2.29 -2.03 29.10
CA TRP A 338 0.91 -2.20 29.53
C TRP A 338 0.31 -3.55 29.16
N LEU A 339 0.65 -4.12 27.99
CA LEU A 339 -0.08 -5.20 27.34
C LEU A 339 -0.20 -6.48 28.17
N LYS A 340 0.94 -7.09 28.55
CA LYS A 340 0.93 -8.39 29.28
C LYS A 340 0.23 -8.29 30.63
N PRO A 341 0.46 -7.27 31.49
CA PRO A 341 -0.30 -7.07 32.73
C PRO A 341 -1.81 -6.91 32.50
N ALA A 342 -2.21 -6.16 31.47
CA ALA A 342 -3.62 -5.95 31.16
C ALA A 342 -4.33 -7.22 30.69
N VAL A 343 -3.65 -8.02 29.84
CA VAL A 343 -4.18 -9.32 29.41
C VAL A 343 -4.31 -10.29 30.58
N ALA A 344 -3.35 -10.31 31.49
CA ALA A 344 -3.41 -11.15 32.70
C ALA A 344 -4.56 -10.76 33.64
N GLN A 345 -4.97 -9.50 33.67
CA GLN A 345 -6.14 -9.03 34.42
C GLN A 345 -7.47 -9.41 33.74
N GLY A 346 -7.42 -9.75 32.43
CA GLY A 346 -8.60 -10.09 31.63
C GLY A 346 -9.33 -8.88 31.04
N GLY A 347 -10.26 -9.15 30.14
CA GLY A 347 -11.11 -8.12 29.50
C GLY A 347 -10.48 -7.44 28.29
N GLN A 348 -9.28 -7.85 27.86
CA GLN A 348 -8.68 -7.34 26.63
C GLN A 348 -9.08 -8.21 25.44
N THR A 349 -9.32 -7.57 24.31
CA THR A 349 -9.64 -8.19 23.02
C THR A 349 -8.72 -7.62 21.92
N GLU A 350 -8.79 -8.16 20.72
CA GLU A 350 -8.04 -7.64 19.56
C GLU A 350 -8.38 -6.17 19.29
N ILE A 351 -9.66 -5.79 19.37
CA ILE A 351 -10.11 -4.39 19.20
C ILE A 351 -9.61 -3.50 20.34
N THR A 352 -9.65 -3.98 21.59
CA THR A 352 -9.26 -3.11 22.72
C THR A 352 -7.75 -2.82 22.74
N VAL A 353 -6.92 -3.74 22.28
CA VAL A 353 -5.47 -3.51 22.19
C VAL A 353 -5.11 -2.56 21.04
N ASP A 354 -5.81 -2.63 19.90
CA ASP A 354 -5.70 -1.65 18.83
C ASP A 354 -6.07 -0.25 19.33
N GLN A 355 -7.25 -0.10 19.95
CA GLN A 355 -7.70 1.18 20.51
C GLN A 355 -6.70 1.76 21.53
N LYS A 356 -6.11 0.89 22.38
CA LYS A 356 -5.10 1.31 23.34
C LYS A 356 -3.85 1.84 22.65
N LEU A 357 -3.33 1.13 21.64
CA LEU A 357 -2.15 1.56 20.91
C LEU A 357 -2.40 2.87 20.15
N THR A 358 -3.53 2.98 19.48
CA THR A 358 -3.94 4.21 18.77
C THR A 358 -4.03 5.40 19.73
N THR A 359 -4.57 5.20 20.96
CA THR A 359 -4.61 6.24 21.99
C THR A 359 -3.21 6.69 22.38
N LEU A 360 -2.27 5.77 22.61
CA LEU A 360 -0.89 6.09 23.00
C LEU A 360 -0.12 6.81 21.88
N ARG A 361 -0.39 6.47 20.62
CA ARG A 361 0.13 7.18 19.46
C ARG A 361 -0.44 8.60 19.36
N ALA A 362 -1.75 8.76 19.64
CA ALA A 362 -2.42 10.07 19.63
C ALA A 362 -1.90 11.03 20.71
N GLU A 363 -1.32 10.52 21.79
CA GLU A 363 -0.63 11.33 22.80
C GLU A 363 0.70 11.92 22.30
N GLN A 364 1.26 11.39 21.20
CA GLN A 364 2.54 11.86 20.68
C GLN A 364 2.38 13.14 19.86
N PRO A 365 3.34 14.09 19.95
CA PRO A 365 3.31 15.28 19.12
C PRO A 365 3.26 14.96 17.62
N LEU A 366 2.55 15.78 16.84
CA LEU A 366 2.44 15.68 15.39
C LEU A 366 1.66 14.47 14.86
N PHE A 367 1.01 13.69 15.72
CA PHE A 367 0.13 12.60 15.29
C PHE A 367 -1.02 13.14 14.42
N ARG A 368 -1.34 12.42 13.33
CA ARG A 368 -2.38 12.77 12.35
C ARG A 368 -3.40 11.67 12.11
N GLY A 369 -3.13 10.47 12.58
CA GLY A 369 -3.96 9.29 12.40
C GLY A 369 -3.13 8.01 12.30
N ILE A 370 -3.78 6.89 12.04
CA ILE A 370 -3.11 5.63 11.71
C ILE A 370 -2.66 5.64 10.25
N SER A 371 -1.62 4.89 9.91
CA SER A 371 -1.13 4.77 8.52
C SER A 371 -1.82 3.66 7.73
N PHE A 372 -2.45 2.72 8.43
CA PHE A 372 -3.33 1.66 7.93
C PHE A 372 -4.13 1.07 9.11
N ASP A 373 -5.18 0.31 8.83
CA ASP A 373 -5.99 -0.33 9.87
C ASP A 373 -5.17 -1.42 10.58
N THR A 374 -5.12 -1.32 11.92
CA THR A 374 -4.27 -2.19 12.74
C THR A 374 -4.65 -3.66 12.58
N ILE A 375 -3.66 -4.50 12.32
CA ILE A 375 -3.78 -5.95 12.33
C ILE A 375 -3.41 -6.46 13.72
N ALA A 376 -4.40 -6.81 14.52
CA ALA A 376 -4.21 -7.36 15.86
C ALA A 376 -4.74 -8.80 15.88
N GLY A 377 -3.95 -9.75 15.37
CA GLY A 377 -4.38 -11.14 15.22
C GLY A 377 -3.86 -12.04 16.35
N TYR A 378 -4.75 -12.47 17.24
CA TYR A 378 -4.44 -13.40 18.32
C TYR A 378 -4.58 -14.85 17.84
N GLN A 379 -3.55 -15.69 18.11
CA GLN A 379 -3.55 -17.12 17.76
C GLN A 379 -3.87 -17.35 16.28
N GLU A 380 -4.98 -18.06 15.96
CA GLU A 380 -5.39 -18.39 14.59
C GLU A 380 -5.69 -17.17 13.72
N HIS A 381 -6.12 -16.05 14.28
CA HIS A 381 -6.32 -14.80 13.54
C HIS A 381 -5.00 -14.22 13.04
N GLY A 382 -3.89 -14.43 13.74
CA GLY A 382 -2.56 -14.08 13.27
C GLY A 382 -2.13 -14.78 11.98
N ALA A 383 -2.81 -15.88 11.60
CA ALA A 383 -2.58 -16.55 10.32
C ALA A 383 -3.26 -15.88 9.12
N ILE A 384 -4.15 -14.92 9.36
CA ILE A 384 -4.79 -14.09 8.32
C ILE A 384 -3.92 -12.86 8.12
N VAL A 385 -3.17 -12.80 7.02
CA VAL A 385 -2.07 -11.84 6.81
C VAL A 385 -2.51 -10.39 6.98
N HIS A 386 -3.69 -10.03 6.42
CA HIS A 386 -4.35 -8.73 6.58
C HIS A 386 -5.66 -8.91 7.36
N TYR A 387 -5.54 -9.36 8.60
CA TYR A 387 -6.69 -9.50 9.49
C TYR A 387 -7.11 -8.13 10.02
N GLU A 388 -8.39 -7.86 9.96
CA GLU A 388 -9.01 -6.71 10.60
C GLU A 388 -10.09 -7.22 11.57
N ALA A 389 -9.94 -6.91 12.85
CA ALA A 389 -10.91 -7.30 13.86
C ALA A 389 -12.19 -6.47 13.73
N THR A 390 -13.32 -7.15 13.59
CA THR A 390 -14.65 -6.53 13.61
C THR A 390 -15.39 -6.94 14.88
N PRO A 391 -16.48 -6.26 15.26
CA PRO A 391 -17.28 -6.69 16.41
C PRO A 391 -17.75 -8.15 16.36
N GLU A 392 -17.89 -8.71 15.15
CA GLU A 392 -18.32 -10.10 14.92
C GLU A 392 -17.16 -11.10 15.02
N THR A 393 -15.92 -10.67 14.76
CA THR A 393 -14.74 -11.55 14.74
C THR A 393 -13.84 -11.35 15.96
N ASP A 394 -14.04 -10.28 16.74
CA ASP A 394 -13.22 -9.92 17.89
C ASP A 394 -13.21 -11.03 18.96
N ILE A 395 -12.02 -11.43 19.39
CA ILE A 395 -11.85 -12.47 20.41
C ILE A 395 -11.08 -11.97 21.64
N PRO A 396 -11.35 -12.53 22.84
CA PRO A 396 -10.64 -12.17 24.04
C PRO A 396 -9.20 -12.72 24.03
N LEU A 397 -8.24 -11.87 24.39
CA LEU A 397 -6.86 -12.26 24.61
C LEU A 397 -6.72 -12.98 25.95
N ARG A 398 -5.84 -13.99 25.98
CA ARG A 398 -5.49 -14.77 27.17
C ARG A 398 -3.98 -14.71 27.42
N PRO A 399 -3.51 -14.94 28.68
CA PRO A 399 -2.08 -14.92 29.01
C PRO A 399 -1.38 -16.22 28.53
N GLU A 400 -1.50 -16.51 27.23
CA GLU A 400 -0.90 -17.65 26.54
C GLU A 400 -0.79 -17.36 25.02
N GLY A 401 0.09 -18.04 24.32
CA GLY A 401 0.22 -18.00 22.87
C GLY A 401 0.74 -16.69 22.32
N LEU A 402 0.49 -16.44 21.03
CA LEU A 402 1.06 -15.32 20.27
C LEU A 402 -0.03 -14.31 19.84
N LEU A 403 0.28 -13.04 19.97
CA LEU A 403 -0.40 -11.92 19.34
C LEU A 403 0.50 -11.37 18.24
N LEU A 404 0.05 -11.42 16.99
CA LEU A 404 0.66 -10.67 15.89
C LEU A 404 0.01 -9.29 15.85
N LEU A 405 0.83 -8.25 16.02
CA LEU A 405 0.39 -6.86 16.02
C LEU A 405 1.17 -6.09 14.94
N ASP A 406 0.47 -5.74 13.88
CA ASP A 406 0.98 -4.93 12.78
C ASP A 406 0.21 -3.60 12.74
N SER A 407 0.93 -2.48 12.77
CA SER A 407 0.33 -1.17 12.97
C SER A 407 1.27 -0.03 12.59
N GLY A 408 0.70 1.12 12.30
CA GLY A 408 1.49 2.29 11.99
C GLY A 408 0.75 3.59 12.25
N ALA A 409 1.47 4.70 12.17
CA ALA A 409 0.92 6.04 12.37
C ALA A 409 1.38 7.00 11.28
N GLN A 410 0.53 7.96 10.98
CA GLN A 410 0.85 9.18 10.26
C GLN A 410 1.25 10.25 11.27
N TYR A 411 2.52 10.64 11.23
CA TYR A 411 3.00 11.87 11.87
C TYR A 411 3.25 12.92 10.81
N LEU A 412 3.10 14.20 11.14
CA LEU A 412 3.28 15.29 10.16
C LEU A 412 4.66 15.28 9.47
N ASP A 413 5.65 14.59 10.00
CA ASP A 413 7.02 14.51 9.49
C ASP A 413 7.47 13.09 9.11
N GLY A 414 6.57 12.11 9.12
CA GLY A 414 6.88 10.74 8.67
C GLY A 414 5.72 9.78 8.87
N THR A 415 5.75 8.70 8.14
CA THR A 415 4.82 7.57 8.26
C THR A 415 5.54 6.42 8.94
N THR A 416 4.90 5.72 9.88
CA THR A 416 5.48 4.53 10.52
C THR A 416 4.73 3.27 10.12
N ASP A 417 5.47 2.18 10.14
CA ASP A 417 5.03 0.83 9.84
C ASP A 417 5.87 -0.14 10.67
N ILE A 418 5.21 -1.01 11.45
CA ILE A 418 5.87 -1.94 12.35
C ILE A 418 5.00 -3.16 12.64
N THR A 419 5.59 -4.34 12.54
CA THR A 419 5.00 -5.56 13.10
C THR A 419 5.82 -6.11 14.26
N ARG A 420 5.14 -6.47 15.34
CA ARG A 420 5.68 -7.30 16.43
C ARG A 420 4.78 -8.49 16.69
N THR A 421 5.36 -9.66 16.72
CA THR A 421 4.69 -10.86 17.29
C THR A 421 5.11 -11.00 18.74
N ILE A 422 4.15 -11.05 19.65
CA ILE A 422 4.33 -10.94 21.09
C ILE A 422 3.80 -12.20 21.77
N ALA A 423 4.62 -12.88 22.59
CA ALA A 423 4.17 -13.97 23.44
C ALA A 423 3.40 -13.39 24.64
N LEU A 424 2.10 -13.61 24.72
CA LEU A 424 1.26 -13.17 25.85
C LEU A 424 1.46 -14.02 27.11
N GLY A 425 2.11 -15.18 26.98
CA GLY A 425 2.45 -16.12 28.03
C GLY A 425 3.17 -17.34 27.47
N PRO A 426 2.94 -18.55 27.98
CA PRO A 426 3.56 -19.76 27.44
C PRO A 426 3.25 -19.95 25.96
N VAL A 427 4.24 -20.35 25.18
CA VAL A 427 4.14 -20.68 23.76
C VAL A 427 4.60 -22.12 23.51
N THR A 428 4.06 -22.73 22.44
CA THR A 428 4.45 -24.08 22.03
C THR A 428 5.85 -24.12 21.40
N ASP A 429 6.46 -25.30 21.34
CA ASP A 429 7.76 -25.47 20.67
C ASP A 429 7.68 -25.12 19.19
N GLU A 430 6.55 -25.39 18.53
CA GLU A 430 6.31 -24.99 17.13
C GLU A 430 6.27 -23.47 16.96
N GLN A 431 5.52 -22.78 17.84
CA GLN A 431 5.47 -21.31 17.83
C GLN A 431 6.87 -20.72 18.06
N ARG A 432 7.62 -21.26 19.01
CA ARG A 432 8.99 -20.85 19.31
C ARG A 432 9.93 -21.05 18.10
N LYS A 433 9.86 -22.22 17.49
CA LYS A 433 10.66 -22.53 16.29
C LYS A 433 10.33 -21.57 15.15
N VAL A 434 9.05 -21.39 14.82
CA VAL A 434 8.61 -20.52 13.71
C VAL A 434 9.00 -19.06 13.96
N PHE A 435 8.77 -18.56 15.18
CA PHE A 435 9.18 -17.20 15.57
C PHE A 435 10.68 -16.98 15.35
N THR A 436 11.50 -17.93 15.83
CA THR A 436 12.95 -17.81 15.70
C THR A 436 13.41 -17.86 14.25
N LEU A 437 12.79 -18.68 13.40
CA LEU A 437 13.13 -18.74 11.97
C LEU A 437 12.76 -17.43 11.24
N VAL A 438 11.62 -16.81 11.57
CA VAL A 438 11.25 -15.50 11.05
C VAL A 438 12.24 -14.44 11.52
N LEU A 439 12.58 -14.43 12.82
CA LEU A 439 13.59 -13.52 13.39
C LEU A 439 14.94 -13.65 12.67
N LYS A 440 15.39 -14.86 12.37
CA LYS A 440 16.65 -15.08 11.62
C LYS A 440 16.58 -14.44 10.23
N GLY A 441 15.47 -14.61 9.50
CA GLY A 441 15.26 -13.99 8.20
C GLY A 441 15.31 -12.46 8.28
N HIS A 442 14.60 -11.89 9.24
CA HIS A 442 14.58 -10.47 9.53
C HIS A 442 15.99 -9.93 9.85
N LEU A 443 16.71 -10.54 10.78
CA LEU A 443 18.07 -10.10 11.15
C LEU A 443 19.07 -10.22 9.99
N GLN A 444 19.00 -11.28 9.19
CA GLN A 444 19.88 -11.49 8.05
C GLN A 444 19.66 -10.43 6.97
N LEU A 445 18.40 -10.06 6.67
CA LEU A 445 18.11 -9.02 5.70
C LEU A 445 18.49 -7.65 6.25
N GLN A 446 18.09 -7.31 7.48
CA GLN A 446 18.40 -6.03 8.12
C GLN A 446 19.92 -5.72 8.16
N ASN A 447 20.76 -6.75 8.31
CA ASN A 447 22.22 -6.61 8.35
C ASN A 447 22.90 -6.88 7.00
N ALA A 448 22.14 -7.01 5.91
CA ALA A 448 22.71 -7.25 4.59
C ALA A 448 23.49 -6.04 4.05
N ILE A 449 24.63 -6.34 3.41
CA ILE A 449 25.39 -5.38 2.59
C ILE A 449 25.29 -5.86 1.15
N PHE A 450 24.96 -4.95 0.23
CA PHE A 450 24.72 -5.28 -1.17
C PHE A 450 25.27 -4.21 -2.11
N PRO A 451 25.64 -4.55 -3.36
CA PRO A 451 26.17 -3.58 -4.31
C PRO A 451 25.10 -2.55 -4.72
N GLU A 452 25.51 -1.30 -4.93
CA GLU A 452 24.64 -0.28 -5.51
C GLU A 452 24.10 -0.74 -6.88
N GLY A 453 22.82 -0.49 -7.13
CA GLY A 453 22.12 -0.95 -8.34
C GLY A 453 21.42 -2.31 -8.19
N ALA A 454 21.61 -3.02 -7.08
CA ALA A 454 20.82 -4.20 -6.79
C ALA A 454 19.35 -3.83 -6.63
N SER A 455 18.44 -4.68 -7.13
CA SER A 455 17.00 -4.58 -6.88
C SER A 455 16.63 -5.39 -5.64
N GLY A 456 15.47 -5.06 -5.06
CA GLY A 456 14.95 -5.83 -3.92
C GLY A 456 14.70 -7.31 -4.24
N THR A 457 14.38 -7.65 -5.51
CA THR A 457 14.24 -9.06 -5.95
C THR A 457 15.53 -9.86 -5.76
N GLN A 458 16.70 -9.23 -5.95
CA GLN A 458 17.99 -9.92 -5.81
C GLN A 458 18.33 -10.26 -4.36
N ILE A 459 17.79 -9.52 -3.38
CA ILE A 459 18.10 -9.69 -1.95
C ILE A 459 16.96 -10.33 -1.14
N ASP A 460 15.76 -10.49 -1.71
CA ASP A 460 14.58 -11.09 -1.06
C ASP A 460 14.88 -12.49 -0.46
N ALA A 461 15.67 -13.30 -1.16
CA ALA A 461 16.04 -14.63 -0.71
C ALA A 461 16.80 -14.64 0.62
N ILE A 462 17.44 -13.55 1.02
CA ILE A 462 18.18 -13.45 2.30
C ILE A 462 17.20 -13.67 3.47
N ALA A 463 16.06 -12.99 3.46
CA ALA A 463 15.04 -13.14 4.49
C ALA A 463 14.35 -14.51 4.45
N ARG A 464 14.22 -15.12 3.26
CA ARG A 464 13.52 -16.40 3.09
C ARG A 464 14.36 -17.62 3.39
N MET A 465 15.68 -17.52 3.28
CA MET A 465 16.57 -18.66 3.37
C MET A 465 16.43 -19.49 4.67
N PRO A 466 16.30 -18.89 5.88
CA PRO A 466 16.07 -19.65 7.10
C PRO A 466 14.75 -20.44 7.07
N LEU A 467 13.71 -19.88 6.46
CA LEU A 467 12.40 -20.50 6.32
C LEU A 467 12.44 -21.65 5.31
N TRP A 468 12.99 -21.45 4.13
CA TRP A 468 13.08 -22.47 3.08
C TRP A 468 13.85 -23.71 3.50
N LYS A 469 14.93 -23.55 4.27
CA LYS A 469 15.67 -24.66 4.85
C LYS A 469 14.84 -25.54 5.80
N ASN A 470 13.70 -25.01 6.27
CA ASN A 470 12.76 -25.71 7.15
C ASN A 470 11.41 -26.03 6.47
N GLY A 471 11.32 -25.88 5.13
CA GLY A 471 10.10 -26.17 4.36
C GLY A 471 8.98 -25.15 4.59
N LEU A 472 9.31 -23.95 5.09
CA LEU A 472 8.37 -22.84 5.33
C LEU A 472 8.55 -21.76 4.26
N ASN A 473 7.48 -21.02 3.98
CA ASN A 473 7.48 -19.90 3.03
C ASN A 473 6.34 -18.93 3.36
N TYR A 474 6.41 -17.72 2.82
CA TYR A 474 5.31 -16.75 2.77
C TYR A 474 5.16 -16.22 1.35
N LEU A 475 3.93 -15.78 1.00
CA LEU A 475 3.54 -15.48 -0.38
C LEU A 475 3.37 -13.96 -0.63
N HIS A 476 3.58 -13.12 0.36
CA HIS A 476 3.62 -11.65 0.20
C HIS A 476 5.05 -11.14 -0.05
N GLY A 477 5.21 -9.85 -0.32
CA GLY A 477 6.52 -9.22 -0.42
C GLY A 477 7.25 -9.19 0.93
N THR A 478 8.57 -9.17 0.92
CA THR A 478 9.37 -9.04 2.14
C THR A 478 9.50 -7.59 2.58
N GLY A 479 9.22 -6.63 1.68
CA GLY A 479 9.25 -5.22 2.04
C GLY A 479 8.85 -4.30 0.88
N HIS A 480 8.48 -3.10 1.24
CA HIS A 480 8.03 -2.02 0.36
C HIS A 480 8.59 -0.67 0.83
N GLY A 481 8.59 0.34 -0.05
CA GLY A 481 8.89 1.72 0.36
C GLY A 481 7.83 2.30 1.28
N VAL A 482 8.19 3.34 2.04
CA VAL A 482 7.29 4.08 2.92
C VAL A 482 7.34 5.57 2.58
N GLY A 483 6.19 6.21 2.42
CA GLY A 483 6.08 7.63 2.07
C GLY A 483 6.36 8.56 3.26
N THR A 484 6.73 9.81 2.98
CA THR A 484 6.93 10.86 4.01
C THR A 484 5.62 11.58 4.30
N TYR A 485 4.89 11.17 5.32
CA TYR A 485 3.51 11.61 5.58
C TYR A 485 2.69 11.48 4.30
N LEU A 486 2.71 10.28 3.74
CA LEU A 486 2.03 9.84 2.51
C LEU A 486 1.63 8.38 2.66
N ASN A 487 1.46 7.66 1.54
CA ASN A 487 1.08 6.26 1.54
C ASN A 487 2.10 5.42 2.31
N VAL A 488 1.61 4.51 3.17
CA VAL A 488 2.47 3.55 3.86
C VAL A 488 3.15 2.63 2.86
N HIS A 489 2.45 2.19 1.81
CA HIS A 489 3.02 1.46 0.70
C HIS A 489 3.45 2.43 -0.41
N GLU A 490 4.75 2.60 -0.58
CA GLU A 490 5.35 3.45 -1.62
C GLU A 490 6.19 2.61 -2.59
N GLY A 491 5.89 2.72 -3.88
CA GLY A 491 6.72 2.14 -4.95
C GLY A 491 7.63 3.18 -5.61
N PRO A 492 8.47 2.77 -6.59
CA PRO A 492 8.44 1.51 -7.32
C PRO A 492 9.31 0.38 -6.73
N HIS A 493 10.20 0.66 -5.77
CA HIS A 493 11.10 -0.33 -5.18
C HIS A 493 10.36 -1.21 -4.17
N GLN A 494 10.67 -2.50 -4.19
CA GLN A 494 10.11 -3.51 -3.29
C GLN A 494 11.12 -4.64 -3.10
N ILE A 495 11.14 -5.26 -1.92
CA ILE A 495 11.87 -6.51 -1.68
C ILE A 495 10.84 -7.65 -1.81
N ARG A 496 10.95 -8.46 -2.88
CA ARG A 496 9.98 -9.52 -3.16
C ARG A 496 10.50 -10.52 -4.19
N MET A 497 9.88 -11.71 -4.24
CA MET A 497 10.28 -12.77 -5.17
C MET A 497 10.01 -12.40 -6.65
N GLU A 498 8.90 -11.72 -6.91
CA GLU A 498 8.57 -11.33 -8.28
C GLU A 498 9.53 -10.26 -8.79
N TRP A 499 9.88 -10.37 -10.06
CA TRP A 499 10.82 -9.44 -10.68
C TRP A 499 10.31 -7.99 -10.63
N LYS A 500 11.05 -7.15 -9.90
CA LYS A 500 10.89 -5.70 -9.84
C LYS A 500 12.25 -5.06 -10.12
N PRO A 501 12.43 -4.44 -11.29
CA PRO A 501 13.75 -3.96 -11.72
C PRO A 501 14.22 -2.67 -11.04
N ALA A 502 13.36 -2.01 -10.24
CA ALA A 502 13.71 -0.76 -9.58
C ALA A 502 14.91 -0.95 -8.64
N PRO A 503 16.06 -0.27 -8.89
CA PRO A 503 17.23 -0.42 -8.05
C PRO A 503 17.02 0.24 -6.69
N LEU A 504 17.55 -0.38 -5.65
CA LEU A 504 17.65 0.19 -4.32
C LEU A 504 18.74 1.28 -4.31
N ARG A 505 18.49 2.41 -3.63
CA ARG A 505 19.39 3.55 -3.56
C ARG A 505 19.49 4.10 -2.15
N ALA A 506 20.62 4.68 -1.81
CA ALA A 506 20.76 5.44 -0.56
C ALA A 506 19.72 6.57 -0.48
N GLY A 507 19.12 6.73 0.68
CA GLY A 507 18.01 7.66 0.94
C GLY A 507 16.62 7.06 0.75
N MET A 508 16.48 5.85 0.23
CA MET A 508 15.19 5.15 0.20
C MET A 508 14.86 4.54 1.55
N THR A 509 13.59 4.56 1.91
CA THR A 509 13.02 3.78 3.02
C THR A 509 12.46 2.47 2.47
N VAL A 510 12.56 1.39 3.23
CA VAL A 510 11.98 0.10 2.87
C VAL A 510 11.64 -0.70 4.12
N THR A 511 10.54 -1.46 4.12
CA THR A 511 10.24 -2.39 5.21
C THR A 511 11.00 -3.71 5.06
N ASP A 512 11.12 -4.45 6.14
CA ASP A 512 11.69 -5.80 6.23
C ASP A 512 10.74 -6.61 7.12
N GLU A 513 9.79 -7.34 6.50
CA GLU A 513 8.62 -7.93 7.13
C GLU A 513 8.41 -9.44 6.80
N PRO A 514 9.42 -10.30 6.93
CA PRO A 514 9.22 -11.73 6.74
C PRO A 514 8.18 -12.29 7.70
N GLY A 515 7.43 -13.30 7.27
CA GLY A 515 6.41 -13.92 8.10
C GLY A 515 6.19 -15.40 7.81
N VAL A 516 5.39 -16.07 8.63
CA VAL A 516 4.87 -17.43 8.43
C VAL A 516 3.44 -17.48 8.95
N TYR A 517 2.52 -18.02 8.18
CA TYR A 517 1.10 -18.05 8.48
C TYR A 517 0.57 -19.48 8.36
N LEU A 518 0.22 -20.07 9.50
CA LEU A 518 -0.24 -21.45 9.58
C LEU A 518 -1.76 -21.45 9.83
N ALA A 519 -2.53 -21.57 8.76
CA ALA A 519 -3.99 -21.47 8.78
C ALA A 519 -4.64 -22.26 9.94
N ASN A 520 -5.58 -21.63 10.64
CA ASN A 520 -6.27 -22.14 11.84
C ASN A 520 -5.34 -22.48 13.02
N ARG A 521 -4.13 -21.94 13.06
CA ARG A 521 -3.18 -22.15 14.15
C ARG A 521 -2.60 -20.84 14.69
N PHE A 522 -1.69 -20.20 13.97
CA PHE A 522 -1.08 -18.91 14.34
C PHE A 522 -0.33 -18.31 13.17
N GLY A 523 -0.01 -17.04 13.29
CA GLY A 523 0.90 -16.30 12.40
C GLY A 523 2.05 -15.68 13.18
N VAL A 524 3.17 -15.46 12.48
CA VAL A 524 4.32 -14.70 12.95
C VAL A 524 4.75 -13.76 11.83
N ARG A 525 4.89 -12.47 12.13
CA ARG A 525 5.56 -11.45 11.31
C ARG A 525 6.41 -10.59 12.23
N LEU A 526 7.62 -10.26 11.80
CA LEU A 526 8.49 -9.28 12.44
C LEU A 526 8.88 -8.25 11.39
N GLU A 527 8.77 -6.98 11.74
CA GLU A 527 8.98 -5.91 10.79
C GLU A 527 9.67 -4.70 11.38
N ASN A 528 10.62 -4.16 10.63
CA ASN A 528 11.17 -2.83 10.81
C ASN A 528 11.11 -2.04 9.50
N THR A 529 10.89 -0.74 9.60
CA THR A 529 11.21 0.20 8.53
C THR A 529 12.70 0.52 8.58
N LEU A 530 13.37 0.40 7.45
CA LEU A 530 14.81 0.58 7.27
C LEU A 530 15.09 1.77 6.35
N LEU A 531 16.19 2.48 6.58
CA LEU A 531 16.77 3.46 5.66
C LEU A 531 17.94 2.82 4.93
N ILE A 532 17.96 2.94 3.60
CA ILE A 532 19.11 2.51 2.81
C ILE A 532 20.18 3.59 2.89
N VAL A 533 21.39 3.21 3.31
CA VAL A 533 22.54 4.11 3.48
C VAL A 533 23.79 3.59 2.78
N ASP A 534 24.76 4.47 2.57
CA ASP A 534 26.07 4.11 2.03
C ASP A 534 26.82 3.18 2.99
N ALA A 535 27.39 2.10 2.47
CA ALA A 535 28.25 1.16 3.22
C ALA A 535 29.74 1.32 2.85
N GLY A 536 30.07 2.24 1.93
CA GLY A 536 31.42 2.51 1.45
C GLY A 536 31.66 2.07 0.02
N GLU A 537 32.87 2.34 -0.45
CA GLU A 537 33.32 2.04 -1.82
C GLU A 537 34.55 1.15 -1.79
N THR A 538 34.62 0.21 -2.70
CA THR A 538 35.75 -0.69 -2.92
C THR A 538 36.23 -0.58 -4.38
N GLU A 539 37.29 -1.25 -4.75
CA GLU A 539 37.73 -1.37 -6.14
C GLU A 539 36.67 -2.04 -7.05
N LEU A 540 35.69 -2.74 -6.47
CA LEU A 540 34.60 -3.42 -7.18
C LEU A 540 33.31 -2.58 -7.24
N GLY A 541 33.33 -1.34 -6.70
CA GLY A 541 32.20 -0.43 -6.72
C GLY A 541 31.67 -0.06 -5.34
N ARG A 542 30.56 0.66 -5.35
CA ARG A 542 29.88 1.16 -4.16
C ARG A 542 28.94 0.12 -3.58
N PHE A 543 28.86 0.07 -2.25
CA PHE A 543 27.98 -0.82 -1.51
C PHE A 543 26.99 -0.04 -0.65
N LEU A 544 25.84 -0.61 -0.44
CA LEU A 544 24.75 -0.11 0.39
C LEU A 544 24.47 -1.06 1.53
N LYS A 545 23.86 -0.55 2.60
CA LYS A 545 23.39 -1.32 3.75
C LYS A 545 22.09 -0.71 4.28
N PHE A 546 21.46 -1.40 5.20
CA PHE A 546 20.30 -0.90 5.92
C PHE A 546 20.68 -0.29 7.26
N ASP A 547 19.95 0.77 7.64
CA ASP A 547 19.99 1.43 8.94
C ASP A 547 18.57 1.41 9.52
N PRO A 548 18.29 0.64 10.59
CA PRO A 548 16.95 0.51 11.17
C PRO A 548 16.44 1.86 11.68
N LEU A 549 15.27 2.27 11.17
CA LEU A 549 14.55 3.46 11.65
C LEU A 549 13.60 3.11 12.79
N THR A 550 12.97 1.94 12.74
CA THR A 550 12.04 1.46 13.77
C THR A 550 12.76 1.27 15.10
N LEU A 551 12.23 1.88 16.16
CA LEU A 551 12.76 1.82 17.52
C LEU A 551 11.76 1.09 18.42
N CYS A 552 11.83 -0.23 18.47
CA CYS A 552 10.95 -1.07 19.31
C CYS A 552 11.63 -2.40 19.62
N PRO A 553 11.68 -2.88 20.88
CA PRO A 553 12.29 -4.17 21.16
C PRO A 553 11.52 -5.33 20.51
N ILE A 554 12.25 -6.37 20.14
CA ILE A 554 11.71 -7.65 19.70
C ILE A 554 11.53 -8.53 20.95
N ASP A 555 10.36 -9.20 21.09
CA ASP A 555 10.08 -10.05 22.25
C ASP A 555 11.03 -11.27 22.28
N LYS A 556 11.78 -11.40 23.38
CA LYS A 556 12.75 -12.47 23.57
C LYS A 556 12.11 -13.77 24.09
N ALA A 557 10.89 -13.69 24.65
CA ALA A 557 10.25 -14.85 25.27
C ALA A 557 10.03 -16.05 24.31
N PRO A 558 9.65 -15.82 23.04
CA PRO A 558 9.44 -16.92 22.08
C PRO A 558 10.72 -17.35 21.34
N ILE A 559 11.91 -16.84 21.70
CA ILE A 559 13.15 -17.21 20.99
C ILE A 559 13.69 -18.56 21.45
N ASP A 560 14.02 -19.42 20.49
CA ASP A 560 14.86 -20.60 20.70
C ASP A 560 16.31 -20.26 20.31
N LYS A 561 17.14 -20.00 21.34
CA LYS A 561 18.55 -19.63 21.14
C LYS A 561 19.36 -20.72 20.44
N THR A 562 18.94 -21.97 20.52
CA THR A 562 19.67 -23.10 19.90
C THR A 562 19.60 -23.08 18.38
N LEU A 563 18.64 -22.33 17.83
CA LEU A 563 18.47 -22.14 16.39
C LEU A 563 19.24 -20.93 15.85
N MET A 564 19.76 -20.06 16.71
CA MET A 564 20.48 -18.84 16.34
C MET A 564 22.00 -19.05 16.35
N THR A 565 22.69 -18.33 15.48
CA THR A 565 24.15 -18.20 15.53
C THR A 565 24.54 -17.10 16.53
N ASP A 566 25.80 -17.11 16.99
CA ASP A 566 26.35 -16.06 17.85
C ASP A 566 26.28 -14.68 17.17
N GLU A 567 26.46 -14.61 15.85
CA GLU A 567 26.37 -13.40 15.06
C GLU A 567 24.94 -12.85 15.05
N GLU A 568 23.93 -13.68 14.83
CA GLU A 568 22.51 -13.28 14.87
C GLU A 568 22.09 -12.80 16.27
N ILE A 569 22.59 -13.44 17.32
CA ILE A 569 22.39 -12.98 18.71
C ILE A 569 23.04 -11.62 18.91
N GLN A 570 24.25 -11.42 18.42
CA GLN A 570 24.95 -10.13 18.52
C GLN A 570 24.18 -9.02 17.77
N TRP A 571 23.69 -9.26 16.54
CA TRP A 571 22.88 -8.30 15.80
C TRP A 571 21.61 -7.92 16.55
N LEU A 572 20.92 -8.86 17.17
CA LEU A 572 19.75 -8.57 17.99
C LEU A 572 20.10 -7.72 19.21
N ASN A 573 21.20 -8.06 19.93
CA ASN A 573 21.67 -7.30 21.08
C ASN A 573 22.08 -5.88 20.69
N ASP A 574 22.78 -5.69 19.58
CA ASP A 574 23.17 -4.37 19.06
C ASP A 574 21.94 -3.53 18.71
N TYR A 575 20.94 -4.12 18.04
CA TYR A 575 19.68 -3.44 17.75
C TYR A 575 18.94 -3.05 19.05
N HIS A 576 18.85 -3.93 20.02
CA HIS A 576 18.23 -3.64 21.32
C HIS A 576 18.97 -2.54 22.08
N GLN A 577 20.31 -2.49 21.98
CA GLN A 577 21.09 -1.39 22.59
C GLN A 577 20.74 -0.03 21.95
N VAL A 578 20.64 0.04 20.61
CA VAL A 578 20.21 1.25 19.90
C VAL A 578 18.80 1.67 20.32
N VAL A 579 17.87 0.73 20.45
CA VAL A 579 16.50 0.99 20.91
C VAL A 579 16.52 1.56 22.32
N TYR A 580 17.25 0.93 23.25
CA TYR A 580 17.34 1.40 24.64
C TYR A 580 17.94 2.81 24.73
N ASP A 581 19.07 3.06 24.09
CA ASP A 581 19.77 4.35 24.14
C ASP A 581 18.91 5.48 23.52
N SER A 582 18.14 5.15 22.49
CA SER A 582 17.27 6.13 21.81
C SER A 582 16.03 6.49 22.61
N LEU A 583 15.38 5.52 23.27
CA LEU A 583 14.08 5.72 23.90
C LEU A 583 14.13 6.03 25.40
N SER A 584 15.12 5.48 26.13
CA SER A 584 15.23 5.59 27.59
C SER A 584 15.17 7.05 28.11
N PRO A 585 15.70 8.09 27.42
CA PRO A 585 15.62 9.47 27.91
C PRO A 585 14.21 10.05 27.94
N PHE A 586 13.25 9.44 27.26
CA PHE A 586 11.87 9.96 27.08
C PHE A 586 10.82 9.19 27.89
N LEU A 587 11.24 8.18 28.64
CA LEU A 587 10.36 7.28 29.39
C LEU A 587 10.39 7.60 30.88
N ASN A 588 9.29 7.31 31.59
CA ASN A 588 9.28 7.36 33.03
C ASN A 588 10.07 6.19 33.65
N ALA A 589 10.27 6.21 34.97
CA ALA A 589 11.12 5.20 35.65
C ALA A 589 10.62 3.75 35.41
N SER A 590 9.32 3.50 35.52
CA SER A 590 8.77 2.15 35.33
C SER A 590 8.82 1.67 33.88
N GLU A 591 8.55 2.56 32.92
CA GLU A 591 8.69 2.29 31.50
C GLU A 591 10.15 2.03 31.12
N ASN A 592 11.09 2.78 31.71
CA ASN A 592 12.52 2.61 31.49
C ASN A 592 13.07 1.31 32.08
N ASP A 593 12.63 0.92 33.28
CA ASP A 593 12.97 -0.37 33.87
C ASP A 593 12.48 -1.52 33.00
N TRP A 594 11.24 -1.44 32.52
CA TRP A 594 10.69 -2.42 31.59
C TRP A 594 11.51 -2.50 30.28
N LEU A 595 11.84 -1.33 29.68
CA LEU A 595 12.60 -1.29 28.43
C LEU A 595 14.01 -1.87 28.62
N ARG A 596 14.67 -1.56 29.77
CA ARG A 596 15.99 -2.14 30.08
C ARG A 596 15.94 -3.67 30.12
N ASP A 597 14.93 -4.24 30.76
CA ASP A 597 14.76 -5.70 30.81
C ASP A 597 14.41 -6.29 29.44
N ALA A 598 13.56 -5.61 28.66
CA ALA A 598 13.21 -6.02 27.29
C ALA A 598 14.44 -6.01 26.36
N CYS A 599 15.31 -5.01 26.49
CA CYS A 599 16.53 -4.84 25.67
C CYS A 599 17.78 -5.52 26.27
N ALA A 600 17.70 -6.14 27.45
CA ALA A 600 18.84 -6.88 28.02
C ALA A 600 19.36 -7.95 27.05
N PRO A 601 20.68 -8.19 26.98
CA PRO A 601 21.25 -9.19 26.06
C PRO A 601 20.57 -10.55 26.14
N LEU A 602 20.43 -11.22 24.99
CA LEU A 602 19.84 -12.55 24.87
C LEU A 602 20.79 -13.64 25.37
#